data_b535f56ecd099b8bf25b3790a5633ce8
#
_entry.id   b535f56ecd099b8bf25b3790a5633ce8
#
_cell.length_a   1.000
_cell.length_b   1.000
_cell.length_c   1.000
_cell.angle_alpha   90.00
_cell.angle_beta   90.00
_cell.angle_gamma   90.00
#
_symmetry.space_group_name_H-M   'P 1'
#
loop_
_entity.id
_entity.type
_entity.pdbx_description
1 polymer ?
#
loop_
_entity_poly.entity_id
_entity_poly.type
_entity_poly.pdbx_seq_one_letter_code
_entity_poly.pdbx_strand_id
1 'polypeptide(L)'
;MFKGSKAFTSFSVNDINKAKDFYGKTLGLDVEEVKEMKGLLNLNIADGNKIMIYHRPNHTPAAYTVLNFPVNNIDKIVDELTNKGIKLERYKELEQDEKGILRGKSMNKGPDIAWFTDPAGNIISVIEE
;
A
#
# COMPACT_ATOMS: atom_id res chain seq x y z
N MET A 1 21.87 19.41 7.72
CA MET A 1 21.90 19.19 6.27
C MET A 1 20.50 18.97 5.67
N PHE A 2 19.73 18.04 6.17
CA PHE A 2 18.46 17.66 5.53
C PHE A 2 17.20 18.15 6.25
N LYS A 3 17.32 18.92 7.30
CA LYS A 3 16.19 19.34 8.15
C LYS A 3 15.07 20.05 7.38
N GLY A 4 15.40 20.85 6.38
CA GLY A 4 14.43 21.56 5.56
C GLY A 4 13.99 20.81 4.29
N SER A 5 14.48 19.58 4.09
CA SER A 5 14.17 18.80 2.90
C SER A 5 12.74 18.28 2.94
N LYS A 6 12.05 18.34 1.79
CA LYS A 6 10.72 17.72 1.61
C LYS A 6 10.92 16.31 1.06
N ALA A 7 11.53 15.45 1.87
CA ALA A 7 11.83 14.09 1.47
C ALA A 7 10.55 13.33 1.10
N PHE A 8 10.64 12.45 0.12
CA PHE A 8 9.53 11.59 -0.28
C PHE A 8 10.05 10.16 -0.45
N THR A 9 9.15 9.21 -0.45
CA THR A 9 9.48 7.80 -0.58
C THR A 9 9.17 7.29 -1.98
N SER A 10 9.82 6.21 -2.37
CA SER A 10 9.56 5.56 -3.65
C SER A 10 9.70 4.06 -3.53
N PHE A 11 9.04 3.34 -4.43
CA PHE A 11 9.23 1.90 -4.58
C PHE A 11 9.04 1.50 -6.04
N SER A 12 9.53 0.32 -6.40
CA SER A 12 9.50 -0.15 -7.78
C SER A 12 8.40 -1.16 -8.04
N VAL A 13 8.05 -1.28 -9.32
CA VAL A 13 7.12 -2.29 -9.83
C VAL A 13 7.69 -2.84 -11.13
N ASN A 14 7.24 -4.02 -11.53
CA ASN A 14 7.68 -4.65 -12.78
C ASN A 14 6.76 -4.35 -13.97
N ASP A 15 5.59 -3.74 -13.73
CA ASP A 15 4.64 -3.39 -14.79
C ASP A 15 3.92 -2.10 -14.38
N ILE A 16 4.29 -1.00 -15.02
CA ILE A 16 3.79 0.33 -14.66
C ILE A 16 2.29 0.50 -14.96
N ASN A 17 1.81 -0.15 -16.03
CA ASN A 17 0.40 -0.05 -16.40
C ASN A 17 -0.49 -0.79 -15.39
N LYS A 18 -0.07 -1.96 -14.94
CA LYS A 18 -0.77 -2.68 -13.88
C LYS A 18 -0.77 -1.90 -12.58
N ALA A 19 0.34 -1.25 -12.24
CA ALA A 19 0.42 -0.40 -11.05
C ALA A 19 -0.53 0.79 -11.16
N LYS A 20 -0.57 1.46 -12.30
CA LYS A 20 -1.48 2.58 -12.53
C LYS A 20 -2.93 2.17 -12.32
N ASP A 21 -3.34 1.04 -12.89
CA ASP A 21 -4.70 0.53 -12.74
C ASP A 21 -4.99 0.13 -11.30
N PHE A 22 -4.07 -0.53 -10.64
CA PHE A 22 -4.27 -0.98 -9.27
C PHE A 22 -4.43 0.20 -8.30
N TYR A 23 -3.47 1.11 -8.30
CA TYR A 23 -3.51 2.26 -7.38
C TYR A 23 -4.60 3.26 -7.74
N GLY A 24 -4.83 3.49 -9.03
CA GLY A 24 -5.82 4.46 -9.49
C GLY A 24 -7.26 3.94 -9.47
N LYS A 25 -7.51 2.83 -10.15
CA LYS A 25 -8.87 2.29 -10.28
C LYS A 25 -9.29 1.43 -9.10
N THR A 26 -8.44 0.50 -8.68
CA THR A 26 -8.80 -0.43 -7.62
C THR A 26 -8.76 0.23 -6.25
N LEU A 27 -7.68 0.94 -5.91
CA LEU A 27 -7.57 1.60 -4.61
C LEU A 27 -8.17 3.01 -4.59
N GLY A 28 -8.47 3.60 -5.76
CA GLY A 28 -9.10 4.90 -5.82
C GLY A 28 -8.20 6.09 -5.52
N LEU A 29 -6.88 5.94 -5.68
CA LEU A 29 -5.94 7.02 -5.44
C LEU A 29 -5.80 7.92 -6.67
N ASP A 30 -5.35 9.14 -6.44
CA ASP A 30 -4.99 10.07 -7.51
C ASP A 30 -3.60 9.70 -8.04
N VAL A 31 -3.56 9.11 -9.23
CA VAL A 31 -2.33 8.65 -9.89
C VAL A 31 -2.01 9.57 -11.06
N GLU A 32 -0.79 10.11 -11.05
CA GLU A 32 -0.29 11.01 -12.08
C GLU A 32 0.87 10.36 -12.83
N GLU A 33 0.76 10.30 -14.16
CA GLU A 33 1.89 9.88 -14.99
C GLU A 33 2.84 11.05 -15.16
N VAL A 34 4.15 10.78 -15.01
CA VAL A 34 5.17 11.78 -15.25
C VAL A 34 5.50 11.76 -16.74
N LYS A 35 5.00 12.74 -17.49
CA LYS A 35 5.08 12.77 -18.96
C LYS A 35 6.49 12.76 -19.50
N GLU A 36 7.42 13.42 -18.81
CA GLU A 36 8.81 13.53 -19.25
C GLU A 36 9.62 12.27 -19.00
N MET A 37 9.12 11.37 -18.18
CA MET A 37 9.85 10.16 -17.77
C MET A 37 8.93 8.95 -17.84
N LYS A 38 9.07 8.16 -18.89
CA LYS A 38 8.32 6.91 -19.02
C LYS A 38 8.62 5.97 -17.87
N GLY A 39 7.62 5.24 -17.40
CA GLY A 39 7.79 4.28 -16.33
C GLY A 39 7.86 4.91 -14.94
N LEU A 40 7.28 6.09 -14.79
CA LEU A 40 7.24 6.80 -13.51
C LEU A 40 5.83 7.29 -13.22
N LEU A 41 5.34 6.99 -12.02
CA LEU A 41 4.06 7.47 -11.53
C LEU A 41 4.26 8.21 -10.22
N ASN A 42 3.40 9.20 -9.98
CA ASN A 42 3.25 9.80 -8.66
C ASN A 42 1.88 9.44 -8.10
N LEU A 43 1.85 8.91 -6.89
CA LEU A 43 0.61 8.81 -6.11
C LEU A 43 0.50 10.08 -5.30
N ASN A 44 -0.53 10.87 -5.57
CA ASN A 44 -0.82 12.06 -4.78
C ASN A 44 -1.68 11.63 -3.59
N ILE A 45 -1.14 11.76 -2.41
CA ILE A 45 -1.83 11.38 -1.17
C ILE A 45 -2.14 12.64 -0.36
N ALA A 46 -2.85 12.47 0.77
CA ALA A 46 -3.31 13.60 1.58
C ALA A 46 -2.17 14.55 1.95
N ASP A 47 -2.51 15.82 2.18
CA ASP A 47 -1.62 16.89 2.64
C ASP A 47 -0.51 17.26 1.63
N GLY A 48 -0.76 17.01 0.34
CA GLY A 48 0.19 17.38 -0.72
C GLY A 48 1.41 16.49 -0.80
N ASN A 49 1.42 15.38 -0.08
CA ASN A 49 2.52 14.42 -0.13
C ASN A 49 2.42 13.54 -1.38
N LYS A 50 3.56 13.02 -1.80
CA LYS A 50 3.65 12.15 -2.96
C LYS A 50 4.43 10.89 -2.64
N ILE A 51 4.05 9.81 -3.31
CA ILE A 51 4.81 8.56 -3.33
C ILE A 51 5.13 8.29 -4.79
N MET A 52 6.41 8.05 -5.10
CA MET A 52 6.84 7.77 -6.46
C MET A 52 6.88 6.27 -6.69
N ILE A 53 6.29 5.82 -7.80
CA ILE A 53 6.38 4.43 -8.24
C ILE A 53 7.16 4.43 -9.56
N TYR A 54 8.18 3.59 -9.66
CA TYR A 54 8.99 3.52 -10.88
C TYR A 54 9.15 2.09 -11.38
N HIS A 55 9.34 1.98 -12.68
CA HIS A 55 9.48 0.69 -13.33
C HIS A 55 10.90 0.15 -13.18
N ARG A 56 11.02 -1.11 -12.77
CA ARG A 56 12.28 -1.86 -12.79
C ARG A 56 12.02 -3.24 -13.40
N PRO A 57 12.67 -3.58 -14.54
CA PRO A 57 12.47 -4.90 -15.16
C PRO A 57 12.79 -6.07 -14.24
N ASN A 58 13.80 -5.90 -13.38
CA ASN A 58 14.24 -6.90 -12.41
C ASN A 58 13.73 -6.61 -10.99
N HIS A 59 12.53 -6.05 -10.88
CA HIS A 59 11.92 -5.74 -9.60
C HIS A 59 11.84 -6.97 -8.70
N THR A 60 12.28 -6.82 -7.44
CA THR A 60 12.12 -7.80 -6.38
C THR A 60 11.36 -7.12 -5.24
N PRO A 61 10.18 -7.64 -4.86
CA PRO A 61 9.41 -7.01 -3.78
C PRO A 61 10.14 -7.12 -2.44
N ALA A 62 10.01 -6.08 -1.62
CA ALA A 62 10.53 -6.07 -0.28
C ALA A 62 9.78 -7.09 0.59
N ALA A 63 10.47 -7.66 1.56
CA ALA A 63 9.87 -8.60 2.51
C ALA A 63 9.20 -7.88 3.69
N TYR A 64 8.87 -6.61 3.53
CA TYR A 64 8.25 -5.78 4.57
C TYR A 64 7.24 -4.82 3.93
N THR A 65 6.41 -4.20 4.75
CA THR A 65 5.39 -3.24 4.30
C THR A 65 6.05 -1.97 3.77
N VAL A 66 5.75 -1.61 2.52
CA VAL A 66 6.31 -0.41 1.89
C VAL A 66 5.37 0.79 1.98
N LEU A 67 4.08 0.58 2.23
CA LEU A 67 3.07 1.63 2.25
C LEU A 67 1.98 1.26 3.24
N ASN A 68 1.63 2.18 4.13
CA ASN A 68 0.61 1.98 5.13
C ASN A 68 -0.49 3.03 4.96
N PHE A 69 -1.74 2.59 4.92
CA PHE A 69 -2.90 3.47 4.83
C PHE A 69 -3.64 3.51 6.17
N PRO A 70 -3.53 4.61 6.94
CA PRO A 70 -4.38 4.79 8.11
C PRO A 70 -5.85 4.90 7.69
N VAL A 71 -6.72 4.18 8.39
CA VAL A 71 -8.15 4.18 8.09
C VAL A 71 -8.95 4.31 9.39
N ASN A 72 -10.20 4.75 9.28
CA ASN A 72 -11.07 4.91 10.45
C ASN A 72 -11.88 3.65 10.78
N ASN A 73 -12.08 2.78 9.79
CA ASN A 73 -12.87 1.55 9.95
C ASN A 73 -12.24 0.45 9.12
N ILE A 74 -11.35 -0.32 9.76
CA ILE A 74 -10.60 -1.36 9.07
C ILE A 74 -11.50 -2.49 8.56
N ASP A 75 -12.55 -2.83 9.30
CA ASP A 75 -13.48 -3.88 8.88
C ASP A 75 -14.13 -3.52 7.54
N LYS A 76 -14.61 -2.29 7.42
CA LYS A 76 -15.22 -1.81 6.19
C LYS A 76 -14.23 -1.85 5.02
N ILE A 77 -13.00 -1.39 5.23
CA ILE A 77 -11.98 -1.36 4.18
C ILE A 77 -11.58 -2.77 3.76
N VAL A 78 -11.40 -3.67 4.72
CA VAL A 78 -11.06 -5.07 4.42
C VAL A 78 -12.19 -5.74 3.62
N ASP A 79 -13.45 -5.47 3.97
CA ASP A 79 -14.59 -6.00 3.21
C ASP A 79 -14.61 -5.44 1.79
N GLU A 80 -14.31 -4.14 1.61
CA GLU A 80 -14.22 -3.53 0.27
C GLU A 80 -13.09 -4.16 -0.56
N LEU A 81 -11.92 -4.36 0.04
CA LEU A 81 -10.79 -5.02 -0.63
C LEU A 81 -11.16 -6.43 -1.07
N THR A 82 -11.77 -7.20 -0.18
CA THR A 82 -12.20 -8.56 -0.46
C THR A 82 -13.23 -8.59 -1.59
N ASN A 83 -14.18 -7.66 -1.59
CA ASN A 83 -15.21 -7.57 -2.63
C ASN A 83 -14.62 -7.21 -4.00
N LYS A 84 -13.47 -6.56 -4.03
CA LYS A 84 -12.75 -6.24 -5.26
C LYS A 84 -11.82 -7.37 -5.71
N GLY A 85 -11.84 -8.49 -5.02
CA GLY A 85 -11.01 -9.65 -5.35
C GLY A 85 -9.60 -9.59 -4.81
N ILE A 86 -9.30 -8.68 -3.90
CA ILE A 86 -7.99 -8.58 -3.28
C ILE A 86 -7.93 -9.55 -2.11
N LYS A 87 -6.92 -10.42 -2.13
CA LYS A 87 -6.70 -11.40 -1.08
C LYS A 87 -5.86 -10.78 0.04
N LEU A 88 -6.37 -10.87 1.27
CA LEU A 88 -5.60 -10.42 2.45
C LEU A 88 -4.50 -11.45 2.74
N GLU A 89 -3.30 -10.95 3.03
CA GLU A 89 -2.14 -11.79 3.31
C GLU A 89 -2.19 -12.32 4.74
N ARG A 90 -1.71 -13.54 4.94
CA ARG A 90 -1.61 -14.17 6.26
C ARG A 90 -0.17 -14.55 6.54
N TYR A 91 0.28 -14.23 7.75
CA TYR A 91 1.65 -14.52 8.19
C TYR A 91 1.61 -15.49 9.37
N LYS A 92 2.40 -16.53 9.29
CA LYS A 92 2.42 -17.62 10.31
C LYS A 92 2.70 -17.13 11.72
N GLU A 93 3.49 -16.06 11.84
CA GLU A 93 3.90 -15.52 13.15
C GLU A 93 2.82 -14.66 13.79
N LEU A 94 1.74 -14.33 13.06
CA LEU A 94 0.71 -13.42 13.53
C LEU A 94 -0.62 -14.13 13.74
N GLU A 95 -1.33 -13.73 14.80
CA GLU A 95 -2.69 -14.18 15.05
C GLU A 95 -3.67 -13.24 14.36
N GLN A 96 -4.07 -13.62 13.16
CA GLN A 96 -5.02 -12.84 12.35
C GLN A 96 -6.39 -13.52 12.41
N ASP A 97 -7.44 -12.71 12.45
CA ASP A 97 -8.82 -13.22 12.50
C ASP A 97 -9.25 -13.79 11.14
N GLU A 98 -10.52 -14.17 11.01
CA GLU A 98 -11.06 -14.77 9.79
C GLU A 98 -11.02 -13.83 8.59
N LYS A 99 -10.96 -12.51 8.82
CA LYS A 99 -10.83 -11.52 7.76
C LYS A 99 -9.37 -11.22 7.39
N GLY A 100 -8.43 -11.76 8.14
CA GLY A 100 -7.01 -11.46 7.96
C GLY A 100 -6.52 -10.26 8.77
N ILE A 101 -7.32 -9.78 9.72
CA ILE A 101 -6.97 -8.62 10.54
C ILE A 101 -6.24 -9.06 11.81
N LEU A 102 -5.08 -8.47 12.07
CA LEU A 102 -4.41 -8.58 13.35
C LEU A 102 -5.09 -7.59 14.31
N ARG A 103 -5.79 -8.10 15.31
CA ARG A 103 -6.57 -7.28 16.25
C ARG A 103 -5.70 -6.80 17.42
N GLY A 104 -4.75 -5.91 17.10
CA GLY A 104 -3.83 -5.40 18.12
C GLY A 104 -4.51 -4.65 19.24
N LYS A 105 -5.57 -3.89 18.94
CA LYS A 105 -6.30 -3.10 19.95
C LYS A 105 -6.93 -3.98 21.03
N SER A 106 -7.62 -5.04 20.64
CA SER A 106 -8.27 -5.94 21.59
C SER A 106 -7.27 -6.73 22.44
N MET A 107 -6.06 -6.89 21.93
CA MET A 107 -4.97 -7.55 22.64
C MET A 107 -4.08 -6.58 23.42
N ASN A 108 -4.39 -5.29 23.36
CA ASN A 108 -3.60 -4.21 23.97
C ASN A 108 -2.15 -4.22 23.49
N LYS A 109 -1.94 -4.50 22.19
CA LYS A 109 -0.61 -4.64 21.58
C LYS A 109 -0.42 -3.72 20.37
N GLY A 110 -1.18 -2.63 20.29
CA GLY A 110 -1.06 -1.67 19.21
C GLY A 110 -2.28 -1.62 18.31
N PRO A 111 -2.13 -1.10 17.07
CA PRO A 111 -3.27 -0.92 16.17
C PRO A 111 -3.79 -2.23 15.57
N ASP A 112 -4.96 -2.14 14.94
CA ASP A 112 -5.47 -3.21 14.09
C ASP A 112 -4.85 -3.04 12.70
N ILE A 113 -4.35 -4.14 12.11
CA ILE A 113 -3.65 -4.10 10.83
C ILE A 113 -4.09 -5.26 9.95
N ALA A 114 -4.19 -4.99 8.64
CA ALA A 114 -4.35 -6.02 7.63
C ALA A 114 -3.42 -5.72 6.46
N TRP A 115 -2.98 -6.76 5.77
CA TRP A 115 -1.98 -6.65 4.69
C TRP A 115 -2.51 -7.25 3.40
N PHE A 116 -2.07 -6.66 2.30
CA PHE A 116 -2.32 -7.18 0.95
C PHE A 116 -1.12 -6.80 0.07
N THR A 117 -1.09 -7.30 -1.15
CA THR A 117 0.00 -6.96 -2.09
C THR A 117 -0.55 -6.26 -3.32
N ASP A 118 0.30 -5.41 -3.92
CA ASP A 118 0.02 -4.90 -5.25
C ASP A 118 0.37 -5.97 -6.32
N PRO A 119 0.09 -5.72 -7.62
CA PRO A 119 0.41 -6.72 -8.66
C PRO A 119 1.89 -7.07 -8.78
N ALA A 120 2.79 -6.23 -8.29
CA ALA A 120 4.23 -6.47 -8.30
C ALA A 120 4.74 -7.20 -7.05
N GLY A 121 3.83 -7.54 -6.11
CA GLY A 121 4.18 -8.22 -4.86
C GLY A 121 4.59 -7.30 -3.73
N ASN A 122 4.53 -5.99 -3.90
CA ASN A 122 4.82 -5.05 -2.81
C ASN A 122 3.77 -5.17 -1.71
N ILE A 123 4.21 -5.22 -0.47
CA ILE A 123 3.33 -5.40 0.69
C ILE A 123 2.80 -4.04 1.14
N ILE A 124 1.48 -3.96 1.26
CA ILE A 124 0.76 -2.75 1.66
C ILE A 124 -0.11 -3.09 2.87
N SER A 125 -0.27 -2.16 3.79
CA SER A 125 -1.16 -2.36 4.93
C SER A 125 -2.27 -1.33 4.99
N VAL A 126 -3.38 -1.71 5.62
CA VAL A 126 -4.35 -0.79 6.18
C VAL A 126 -4.25 -0.89 7.69
N ILE A 127 -4.32 0.24 8.38
CA ILE A 127 -4.03 0.31 9.80
C ILE A 127 -5.04 1.24 10.50
N GLU A 128 -5.65 0.75 11.57
CA GLU A 128 -6.57 1.53 12.39
C GLU A 128 -6.00 1.64 13.80
N GLU A 129 -5.68 2.86 14.18
CA GLU A 129 -5.14 3.16 15.51
C GLU A 129 -6.20 3.32 16.59
#